data_1cb18fa796aec36ad76ce0c9f9dc0a75
#
_entry.id   1cb18fa796aec36ad76ce0c9f9dc0a75
#
_cell.length_a   1.000
_cell.length_b   1.000
_cell.length_c   1.000
_cell.angle_alpha   90.00
_cell.angle_beta   90.00
_cell.angle_gamma   90.00
#
_symmetry.space_group_name_H-M   'P 1'
#
loop_
_entity.id
_entity.type
_entity.pdbx_description
1 polymer ?
#
loop_
_entity_poly.entity_id
_entity_poly.type
_entity_poly.pdbx_seq_one_letter_code
_entity_poly.pdbx_strand_id
1 'polypeptide(L)'
;SDTPGRTLTEIAAVARRLKRKQGLSIIVIDYLQLIEPDNPRDPRQEQVARIARRLKTMSRELDIPILCLAQLNRQAEVSRDNRPRLNHLRESGAIEQDADVVMFVHREEYYQTTDEDRERVKGEAEIIVAKQRNGPIGDIKLLWQHDYTRFVNLEHRPYDEFEQFSDF
;
A
#
# COMPACT_ATOMS: atom_id res chain seq x y z
N SER A 1 1.76 13.39 12.07
CA SER A 1 3.10 13.95 12.27
C SER A 1 3.86 13.95 10.95
N ASP A 2 4.32 15.09 10.54
CA ASP A 2 5.04 15.36 9.29
C ASP A 2 6.55 15.61 9.47
N THR A 3 7.08 15.26 10.63
CA THR A 3 8.51 15.42 10.92
C THR A 3 9.31 14.36 10.14
N PRO A 4 10.12 14.75 9.15
CA PRO A 4 10.96 13.82 8.41
C PRO A 4 12.11 13.28 9.27
N GLY A 5 12.72 12.18 8.85
CA GLY A 5 13.93 11.64 9.46
C GLY A 5 13.70 11.06 10.86
N ARG A 6 12.55 10.42 11.10
CA ARG A 6 12.33 9.70 12.36
C ARG A 6 12.87 8.29 12.31
N THR A 7 13.49 7.89 13.39
CA THR A 7 13.87 6.51 13.65
C THR A 7 12.67 5.68 14.08
N LEU A 8 12.72 4.36 13.87
CA LEU A 8 11.68 3.45 14.36
C LEU A 8 11.50 3.50 15.89
N THR A 9 12.56 3.79 16.62
CA THR A 9 12.51 3.93 18.07
C THR A 9 11.64 5.10 18.49
N GLU A 10 11.75 6.26 17.81
CA GLU A 10 10.92 7.43 18.06
C GLU A 10 9.47 7.19 17.65
N ILE A 11 9.23 6.57 16.49
CA ILE A 11 7.88 6.19 16.03
C ILE A 11 7.21 5.28 17.08
N ALA A 12 7.91 4.26 17.55
CA ALA A 12 7.39 3.33 18.56
C ALA A 12 7.09 4.04 19.90
N ALA A 13 7.94 4.97 20.34
CA ALA A 13 7.72 5.73 21.58
C ALA A 13 6.45 6.60 21.47
N VAL A 14 6.27 7.28 20.32
CA VAL A 14 5.06 8.09 20.06
C VAL A 14 3.82 7.20 20.00
N ALA A 15 3.88 6.08 19.28
CA ALA A 15 2.78 5.14 19.14
C ALA A 15 2.33 4.57 20.50
N ARG A 16 3.28 4.13 21.35
CA ARG A 16 2.96 3.65 22.72
C ARG A 16 2.30 4.74 23.58
N ARG A 17 2.76 5.97 23.47
CA ARG A 17 2.18 7.10 24.20
C ARG A 17 0.75 7.39 23.73
N LEU A 18 0.51 7.43 22.40
CA LEU A 18 -0.81 7.68 21.83
C LEU A 18 -1.78 6.57 22.19
N LYS A 19 -1.37 5.29 22.06
CA LYS A 19 -2.19 4.14 22.44
C LYS A 19 -2.66 4.22 23.88
N ARG A 20 -1.79 4.60 24.82
CA ARG A 20 -2.13 4.72 26.25
C ARG A 20 -3.04 5.89 26.58
N LYS A 21 -2.89 7.04 25.88
CA LYS A 21 -3.60 8.28 26.22
C LYS A 21 -4.95 8.43 25.53
N GLN A 22 -5.04 7.99 24.25
CA GLN A 22 -6.17 8.32 23.39
C GLN A 22 -6.77 7.10 22.68
N GLY A 23 -6.12 5.96 22.81
CA GLY A 23 -6.36 4.81 21.94
C GLY A 23 -5.75 5.02 20.55
N LEU A 24 -5.28 3.94 19.93
CA LEU A 24 -4.69 3.96 18.59
C LEU A 24 -5.12 2.67 17.89
N SER A 25 -5.81 2.78 16.76
CA SER A 25 -6.37 1.66 16.02
C SER A 25 -5.53 1.23 14.82
N ILE A 26 -4.72 2.15 14.27
CA ILE A 26 -3.87 1.88 13.10
C ILE A 26 -2.70 2.87 13.08
N ILE A 27 -1.57 2.44 12.55
CA ILE A 27 -0.45 3.31 12.18
C ILE A 27 -0.31 3.29 10.68
N VAL A 28 -0.26 4.48 10.05
CA VAL A 28 0.03 4.64 8.62
C VAL A 28 1.38 5.32 8.48
N ILE A 29 2.25 4.74 7.65
CA ILE A 29 3.60 5.25 7.38
C ILE A 29 3.72 5.53 5.88
N ASP A 30 3.94 6.79 5.53
CA ASP A 30 4.19 7.24 4.16
C ASP A 30 5.58 7.90 4.12
N TYR A 31 6.57 7.23 3.61
CA TYR A 31 6.72 5.83 3.19
C TYR A 31 7.95 5.21 3.85
N LEU A 32 8.14 3.90 3.73
CA LEU A 32 9.15 3.12 4.46
C LEU A 32 10.58 3.67 4.28
N GLN A 33 10.92 4.11 3.09
CA GLN A 33 12.26 4.57 2.74
C GLN A 33 12.64 5.92 3.39
N LEU A 34 11.68 6.65 3.99
CA LEU A 34 11.93 7.87 4.77
C LEU A 34 12.27 7.59 6.24
N ILE A 35 12.10 6.36 6.69
CA ILE A 35 12.50 5.98 8.05
C ILE A 35 14.02 5.97 8.14
N GLU A 36 14.58 6.68 9.11
CA GLU A 36 16.01 6.65 9.35
C GLU A 36 16.46 5.27 9.85
N PRO A 37 17.48 4.67 9.22
CA PRO A 37 18.04 3.41 9.66
C PRO A 37 18.84 3.57 10.95
N ASP A 38 18.86 2.55 11.80
CA ASP A 38 19.68 2.55 13.01
C ASP A 38 21.19 2.64 12.71
N ASN A 39 21.62 2.10 11.57
CA ASN A 39 22.99 2.20 11.07
C ASN A 39 22.97 2.63 9.59
N PRO A 40 23.32 3.89 9.30
CA PRO A 40 23.38 4.41 7.92
C PRO A 40 24.45 3.75 7.05
N ARG A 41 25.43 3.04 7.63
CA ARG A 41 26.52 2.38 6.90
C ARG A 41 26.13 1.00 6.36
N ASP A 42 25.02 0.43 6.83
CA ASP A 42 24.53 -0.85 6.33
C ASP A 42 24.08 -0.72 4.86
N PRO A 43 24.22 -1.76 4.03
CA PRO A 43 23.65 -1.78 2.69
C PRO A 43 22.14 -1.48 2.73
N ARG A 44 21.64 -0.74 1.74
CA ARG A 44 20.23 -0.31 1.70
C ARG A 44 19.24 -1.45 1.88
N GLN A 45 19.52 -2.58 1.27
CA GLN A 45 18.70 -3.80 1.40
C GLN A 45 18.58 -4.28 2.85
N GLU A 46 19.68 -4.25 3.61
CA GLU A 46 19.68 -4.64 5.02
C GLU A 46 18.93 -3.63 5.90
N GLN A 47 19.09 -2.32 5.60
CA GLN A 47 18.35 -1.28 6.29
C GLN A 47 16.84 -1.50 6.16
N VAL A 48 16.36 -1.70 4.93
CA VAL A 48 14.95 -1.95 4.63
C VAL A 48 14.46 -3.24 5.30
N ALA A 49 15.25 -4.30 5.26
CA ALA A 49 14.92 -5.56 5.91
C ALA A 49 14.77 -5.41 7.42
N ARG A 50 15.67 -4.67 8.05
CA ARG A 50 15.61 -4.40 9.48
C ARG A 50 14.40 -3.56 9.87
N ILE A 51 14.10 -2.53 9.08
CA ILE A 51 12.92 -1.69 9.27
C ILE A 51 11.64 -2.52 9.17
N ALA A 52 11.46 -3.33 8.12
CA ALA A 52 10.29 -4.17 7.93
C ALA A 52 10.07 -5.13 9.11
N ARG A 53 11.12 -5.81 9.54
CA ARG A 53 11.09 -6.72 10.68
C ARG A 53 10.71 -6.03 11.99
N ARG A 54 11.24 -4.83 12.23
CA ARG A 54 10.90 -4.05 13.42
C ARG A 54 9.48 -3.51 13.38
N LEU A 55 8.96 -3.10 12.21
CA LEU A 55 7.54 -2.72 12.04
C LEU A 55 6.63 -3.90 12.38
N LYS A 56 6.96 -5.11 11.93
CA LYS A 56 6.22 -6.32 12.27
C LYS A 56 6.23 -6.60 13.78
N THR A 57 7.39 -6.45 14.43
CA THR A 57 7.50 -6.60 15.89
C THR A 57 6.64 -5.55 16.62
N MET A 58 6.73 -4.28 16.20
CA MET A 58 5.96 -3.17 16.79
C MET A 58 4.44 -3.37 16.64
N SER A 59 3.97 -3.87 15.49
CA SER A 59 2.57 -4.20 15.28
C SER A 59 2.06 -5.23 16.29
N ARG A 60 2.86 -6.28 16.55
CA ARG A 60 2.55 -7.32 17.55
C ARG A 60 2.58 -6.78 18.98
N GLU A 61 3.62 -6.01 19.35
CA GLU A 61 3.75 -5.42 20.69
C GLU A 61 2.61 -4.47 21.02
N LEU A 62 2.19 -3.70 20.01
CA LEU A 62 1.12 -2.71 20.17
C LEU A 62 -0.27 -3.31 19.92
N ASP A 63 -0.35 -4.54 19.42
CA ASP A 63 -1.62 -5.16 19.01
C ASP A 63 -2.48 -4.22 18.16
N ILE A 64 -1.86 -3.63 17.13
CA ILE A 64 -2.51 -2.74 16.15
C ILE A 64 -1.89 -2.97 14.77
N PRO A 65 -2.68 -2.86 13.68
CA PRO A 65 -2.17 -2.95 12.33
C PRO A 65 -1.28 -1.75 11.98
N ILE A 66 -0.25 -2.03 11.16
CA ILE A 66 0.60 -1.01 10.55
C ILE A 66 0.46 -1.11 9.04
N LEU A 67 -0.04 -0.04 8.42
CA LEU A 67 -0.05 0.15 6.97
C LEU A 67 1.19 0.95 6.59
N CYS A 68 2.09 0.35 5.84
CA CYS A 68 3.32 1.01 5.41
C CYS A 68 3.37 1.07 3.88
N LEU A 69 3.44 2.27 3.33
CA LEU A 69 3.68 2.49 1.92
C LEU A 69 5.16 2.20 1.60
N ALA A 70 5.42 1.62 0.45
CA ALA A 70 6.76 1.34 -0.03
C ALA A 70 6.86 1.62 -1.52
N GLN A 71 7.94 2.26 -1.92
CA GLN A 71 8.22 2.51 -3.33
C GLN A 71 8.74 1.23 -3.98
N LEU A 72 8.24 0.93 -5.17
CA LEU A 72 8.75 -0.16 -6.00
C LEU A 72 10.06 0.20 -6.67
N ASN A 73 10.86 -0.81 -7.00
CA ASN A 73 12.02 -0.63 -7.86
C ASN A 73 11.54 -0.25 -9.28
N ARG A 74 12.29 0.63 -9.96
CA ARG A 74 12.03 1.04 -11.35
C ARG A 74 11.96 -0.13 -12.34
N GLN A 75 12.48 -1.29 -11.99
CA GLN A 75 12.30 -2.51 -12.81
C GLN A 75 10.83 -2.92 -13.00
N ALA A 76 9.93 -2.47 -12.13
CA ALA A 76 8.49 -2.65 -12.33
C ALA A 76 7.99 -1.92 -13.59
N GLU A 77 8.57 -0.76 -13.90
CA GLU A 77 8.22 0.09 -15.05
C GLU A 77 8.74 -0.47 -16.39
N VAL A 78 9.71 -1.38 -16.33
CA VAL A 78 10.36 -1.99 -17.52
C VAL A 78 9.80 -3.38 -17.83
N SER A 79 8.92 -3.90 -16.99
CA SER A 79 8.26 -5.18 -17.24
C SER A 79 7.32 -5.08 -18.45
N ARG A 80 7.25 -6.15 -19.24
CA ARG A 80 6.50 -6.18 -20.52
C ARG A 80 5.01 -5.78 -20.39
N ASP A 81 4.44 -5.96 -19.22
CA ASP A 81 3.04 -5.67 -18.89
C ASP A 81 2.88 -4.53 -17.86
N ASN A 82 3.97 -3.85 -17.49
CA ASN A 82 4.01 -2.79 -16.47
C ASN A 82 3.30 -3.13 -15.14
N ARG A 83 2.88 -4.38 -14.97
CA ARG A 83 2.12 -4.83 -13.82
C ARG A 83 3.03 -5.13 -12.63
N PRO A 84 2.82 -4.53 -11.47
CA PRO A 84 3.66 -4.75 -10.29
C PRO A 84 3.51 -6.18 -9.75
N ARG A 85 4.64 -6.74 -9.29
CA ARG A 85 4.74 -8.11 -8.74
C ARG A 85 5.67 -8.14 -7.53
N LEU A 86 5.60 -9.20 -6.73
CA LEU A 86 6.44 -9.36 -5.53
C LEU A 86 7.94 -9.27 -5.82
N ASN A 87 8.41 -9.76 -6.97
CA ASN A 87 9.81 -9.65 -7.36
C ASN A 87 10.28 -8.19 -7.60
N HIS A 88 9.35 -7.24 -7.80
CA HIS A 88 9.67 -5.81 -7.89
C HIS A 88 9.93 -5.16 -6.52
N LEU A 89 9.65 -5.89 -5.43
CA LEU A 89 10.11 -5.57 -4.07
C LEU A 89 11.55 -6.06 -3.80
N ARG A 90 12.34 -6.37 -4.84
CA ARG A 90 13.59 -7.14 -4.77
C ARG A 90 14.70 -6.53 -3.92
N GLU A 91 14.73 -5.23 -3.70
CA GLU A 91 15.61 -4.61 -2.70
C GLU A 91 15.11 -4.87 -1.26
N SER A 92 13.98 -5.55 -1.12
CA SER A 92 13.20 -5.69 0.10
C SER A 92 12.58 -7.08 0.22
N GLY A 93 13.29 -8.14 -0.14
CA GLY A 93 12.80 -9.52 0.04
C GLY A 93 12.30 -9.79 1.47
N ALA A 94 12.80 -9.05 2.44
CA ALA A 94 12.31 -9.07 3.81
C ALA A 94 10.91 -8.44 3.95
N ILE A 95 10.55 -7.43 3.15
CA ILE A 95 9.17 -6.89 3.18
C ILE A 95 8.19 -7.99 2.78
N GLU A 96 8.52 -8.70 1.69
CA GLU A 96 7.68 -9.82 1.25
C GLU A 96 7.56 -10.89 2.33
N GLN A 97 8.63 -11.23 3.04
CA GLN A 97 8.60 -12.27 4.07
C GLN A 97 7.84 -11.82 5.33
N ASP A 98 8.07 -10.61 5.81
CA ASP A 98 7.60 -10.14 7.10
C ASP A 98 6.16 -9.56 7.05
N ALA A 99 5.73 -9.01 5.91
CA ALA A 99 4.37 -8.51 5.74
C ALA A 99 3.32 -9.64 5.76
N ASP A 100 2.20 -9.41 6.40
CA ASP A 100 1.06 -10.34 6.37
C ASP A 100 0.26 -10.17 5.08
N VAL A 101 0.16 -8.95 4.58
CA VAL A 101 -0.51 -8.58 3.34
C VAL A 101 0.42 -7.70 2.52
N VAL A 102 0.50 -7.94 1.22
CA VAL A 102 1.15 -7.06 0.25
C VAL A 102 0.15 -6.73 -0.83
N MET A 103 -0.09 -5.44 -1.00
CA MET A 103 -0.98 -4.90 -2.02
C MET A 103 -0.22 -3.93 -2.92
N PHE A 104 -0.46 -4.03 -4.23
CA PHE A 104 0.01 -3.05 -5.20
C PHE A 104 -1.16 -2.23 -5.70
N VAL A 105 -0.92 -0.95 -5.91
CA VAL A 105 -1.84 -0.06 -6.62
C VAL A 105 -1.33 0.08 -8.04
N HIS A 106 -2.15 -0.28 -9.00
CA HIS A 106 -1.80 -0.22 -10.43
C HIS A 106 -2.84 0.59 -11.19
N ARG A 107 -2.36 1.41 -12.13
CA ARG A 107 -3.16 2.19 -13.08
C ARG A 107 -2.52 2.03 -14.45
N GLU A 108 -3.18 1.28 -15.31
CA GLU A 108 -2.69 0.98 -16.66
C GLU A 108 -2.48 2.25 -17.49
N GLU A 109 -3.39 3.21 -17.38
CA GLU A 109 -3.35 4.51 -18.04
C GLU A 109 -1.99 5.24 -17.87
N TYR A 110 -1.32 5.06 -16.72
CA TYR A 110 -0.06 5.74 -16.41
C TYR A 110 1.09 5.29 -17.32
N TYR A 111 1.01 4.10 -17.87
CA TYR A 111 2.06 3.46 -18.68
C TYR A 111 1.80 3.54 -20.18
N GLN A 112 0.64 4.02 -20.60
CA GLN A 112 0.30 4.15 -22.02
C GLN A 112 1.06 5.32 -22.65
N THR A 113 1.64 5.07 -23.82
CA THR A 113 2.48 6.04 -24.55
C THR A 113 1.69 6.83 -25.59
N THR A 114 0.58 6.29 -26.10
CA THR A 114 -0.27 6.97 -27.07
C THR A 114 -1.54 7.50 -26.38
N ASP A 115 -2.07 8.60 -26.92
CA ASP A 115 -3.31 9.19 -26.37
C ASP A 115 -4.52 8.27 -26.60
N GLU A 116 -4.53 7.53 -27.73
CA GLU A 116 -5.59 6.57 -28.05
C GLU A 116 -5.62 5.42 -27.03
N ASP A 117 -4.46 4.83 -26.70
CA ASP A 117 -4.38 3.74 -25.74
C ASP A 117 -4.69 4.24 -24.32
N ARG A 118 -4.26 5.46 -23.99
CA ARG A 118 -4.56 6.10 -22.71
C ARG A 118 -6.06 6.31 -22.53
N GLU A 119 -6.77 6.78 -23.56
CA GLU A 119 -8.23 7.00 -23.50
C GLU A 119 -9.01 5.69 -23.36
N ARG A 120 -8.52 4.57 -23.94
CA ARG A 120 -9.15 3.24 -23.80
C ARG A 120 -9.19 2.72 -22.38
N VAL A 121 -8.14 2.97 -21.59
CA VAL A 121 -7.98 2.48 -20.20
C VAL A 121 -8.14 3.60 -19.17
N LYS A 122 -8.69 4.73 -19.59
CA LYS A 122 -8.83 5.91 -18.76
C LYS A 122 -9.65 5.64 -17.51
N GLY A 123 -9.05 5.99 -16.38
CA GLY A 123 -9.65 5.79 -15.07
C GLY A 123 -9.62 4.34 -14.58
N GLU A 124 -9.15 3.38 -15.37
CA GLU A 124 -9.00 2.01 -14.88
C GLU A 124 -7.89 1.95 -13.82
N ALA A 125 -8.21 1.34 -12.70
CA ALA A 125 -7.28 1.11 -11.61
C ALA A 125 -7.55 -0.24 -10.95
N GLU A 126 -6.53 -0.80 -10.32
CA GLU A 126 -6.68 -2.03 -9.59
C GLU A 126 -5.81 -2.07 -8.33
N ILE A 127 -6.29 -2.77 -7.32
CA ILE A 127 -5.50 -3.19 -6.17
C ILE A 127 -5.21 -4.67 -6.34
N ILE A 128 -3.93 -5.00 -6.49
CA ILE A 128 -3.45 -6.36 -6.63
C ILE A 128 -3.04 -6.86 -5.24
N VAL A 129 -3.84 -7.73 -4.66
CA VAL A 129 -3.47 -8.43 -3.41
C VAL A 129 -2.52 -9.56 -3.77
N ALA A 130 -1.22 -9.26 -3.79
CA ALA A 130 -0.18 -10.20 -4.23
C ALA A 130 0.25 -11.19 -3.14
N LYS A 131 0.03 -10.84 -1.88
CA LYS A 131 0.25 -11.72 -0.72
C LYS A 131 -0.82 -11.45 0.32
N GLN A 132 -1.37 -12.53 0.88
CA GLN A 132 -2.24 -12.48 2.05
C GLN A 132 -2.05 -13.75 2.87
N ARG A 133 -1.58 -13.61 4.12
CA ARG A 133 -1.20 -14.75 4.94
C ARG A 133 -2.40 -15.61 5.37
N ASN A 134 -3.52 -14.97 5.65
CA ASN A 134 -4.72 -15.61 6.19
C ASN A 134 -5.96 -15.45 5.27
N GLY A 135 -5.75 -15.28 3.96
CA GLY A 135 -6.84 -15.14 3.00
C GLY A 135 -6.38 -15.33 1.55
N PRO A 136 -7.30 -15.22 0.60
CA PRO A 136 -6.99 -15.36 -0.82
C PRO A 136 -6.20 -14.16 -1.35
N ILE A 137 -5.40 -14.40 -2.36
CA ILE A 137 -4.83 -13.35 -3.22
C ILE A 137 -5.80 -13.09 -4.38
N GLY A 138 -5.69 -11.91 -5.01
CA GLY A 138 -6.55 -11.56 -6.15
C GLY A 138 -6.49 -10.08 -6.47
N ASP A 139 -7.26 -9.70 -7.48
CA ASP A 139 -7.27 -8.35 -8.02
C ASP A 139 -8.64 -7.71 -7.79
N ILE A 140 -8.62 -6.47 -7.31
CA ILE A 140 -9.81 -5.67 -7.06
C ILE A 140 -9.79 -4.51 -8.06
N LYS A 141 -10.72 -4.52 -9.00
CA LYS A 141 -10.87 -3.44 -9.97
C LYS A 141 -11.55 -2.21 -9.34
N LEU A 142 -11.02 -1.06 -9.64
CA LEU A 142 -11.48 0.24 -9.15
C LEU A 142 -11.55 1.22 -10.31
N LEU A 143 -12.27 2.32 -10.12
CA LEU A 143 -12.25 3.48 -10.99
C LEU A 143 -11.47 4.61 -10.32
N TRP A 144 -10.52 5.20 -11.04
CA TRP A 144 -9.80 6.39 -10.63
C TRP A 144 -10.53 7.64 -11.13
N GLN A 145 -10.98 8.48 -10.21
CA GLN A 145 -11.57 9.77 -10.51
C GLN A 145 -10.50 10.87 -10.45
N HIS A 146 -10.06 11.34 -11.60
CA HIS A 146 -9.00 12.35 -11.74
C HIS A 146 -9.30 13.65 -11.01
N ASP A 147 -10.52 14.17 -11.20
CA ASP A 147 -10.93 15.47 -10.66
C ASP A 147 -10.93 15.51 -9.13
N TYR A 148 -11.09 14.35 -8.50
CA TYR A 148 -11.17 14.21 -7.05
C TYR A 148 -9.97 13.46 -6.44
N THR A 149 -9.04 13.03 -7.26
CA THR A 149 -7.85 12.26 -6.83
C THR A 149 -8.22 11.10 -5.91
N ARG A 150 -9.23 10.32 -6.28
CA ARG A 150 -9.73 9.21 -5.45
C ARG A 150 -10.08 7.97 -6.25
N PHE A 151 -10.03 6.82 -5.58
CA PHE A 151 -10.53 5.56 -6.07
C PHE A 151 -11.99 5.36 -5.65
N VAL A 152 -12.80 4.79 -6.53
CA VAL A 152 -14.17 4.37 -6.25
C VAL A 152 -14.39 2.95 -6.74
N ASN A 153 -15.36 2.25 -6.17
CA ASN A 153 -15.74 0.92 -6.62
C ASN A 153 -16.33 0.98 -8.03
N LEU A 154 -16.03 -0.03 -8.86
CA LEU A 154 -16.66 -0.20 -10.16
C LEU A 154 -18.16 -0.57 -10.05
N GLU A 155 -18.57 -1.23 -8.99
CA GLU A 155 -19.97 -1.54 -8.72
C GLU A 155 -20.68 -0.28 -8.19
N HIS A 156 -21.01 0.65 -9.08
CA HIS A 156 -22.20 1.44 -8.93
C HIS A 156 -23.38 0.56 -9.38
N ARG A 157 -23.98 -0.17 -8.46
CA ARG A 157 -25.39 -0.50 -8.61
C ARG A 157 -26.12 0.84 -8.47
N PRO A 158 -26.83 1.30 -9.51
CA PRO A 158 -27.71 2.46 -9.35
C PRO A 158 -28.68 2.12 -8.22
N TYR A 159 -28.93 3.07 -7.34
CA TYR A 159 -29.90 2.96 -6.24
C TYR A 159 -31.35 2.82 -6.77
N ASP A 160 -31.54 2.75 -8.07
CA ASP A 160 -32.83 2.80 -8.79
C ASP A 160 -33.57 1.44 -8.87
N GLU A 161 -33.00 0.35 -8.38
CA GLU A 161 -33.71 -0.95 -8.39
C GLU A 161 -34.65 -1.16 -7.19
N PHE A 162 -34.70 -0.26 -6.22
CA PHE A 162 -35.60 -0.38 -5.07
C PHE A 162 -36.97 0.30 -5.25
N GLU A 163 -37.19 1.08 -6.29
CA GLU A 163 -38.49 1.70 -6.55
C GLU A 163 -39.52 0.81 -7.27
N GLN A 164 -39.15 -0.41 -7.71
CA GLN A 164 -40.08 -1.31 -8.40
C GLN A 164 -40.86 -2.29 -7.48
N PHE A 165 -40.73 -2.17 -6.17
CA PHE A 165 -41.47 -3.04 -5.23
C PHE A 165 -42.47 -2.29 -4.32
N SER A 166 -42.89 -1.09 -4.68
CA SER A 166 -43.84 -0.31 -3.86
C SER A 166 -45.28 -0.29 -4.40
N ASP A 167 -45.64 -1.27 -5.26
CA ASP A 167 -47.03 -1.47 -5.67
C ASP A 167 -47.46 -2.92 -5.39
N PHE A 168 -47.82 -3.16 -4.11
CA PHE A 168 -48.80 -4.16 -3.70
C PHE A 168 -49.43 -3.78 -2.36
#